data_d562b317fa66dda82dc13bed96af105a
#
_entry.id   d562b317fa66dda82dc13bed96af105a
#
_cell.length_a   1.000
_cell.length_b   1.000
_cell.length_c   1.000
_cell.angle_alpha   90.00
_cell.angle_beta   90.00
_cell.angle_gamma   90.00
#
_symmetry.space_group_name_H-M   'P 1'
#
loop_
_entity.id
_entity.type
_entity.pdbx_description
1 polymer ?
#
loop_
_entity_poly.entity_id
_entity_poly.type
_entity_poly.pdbx_seq_one_letter_code
_entity_poly.pdbx_strand_id
1 'polypeptide(L)'
;MVITTADGKVAEGLEQELFEPIAVIGLGALMPDAKDIDAFWQNITQGKVSIKDVKPERWPGKVEDFWKTGGPGNVEEGYTYSKIGAFVEGFEFNWRRWRQPPGTLGQIDPCQLWAVEVSAAALEQSGYDGESKDFDRSKCGVIFANALGGENRNLSNIRVWSNHTKNVALKHGLPHANAEEFQAELVEHSPRIDEDTMPGELANVVSGRVANLLNLQGPNYATDAACASSMAAILDACRLLQNRQVDLMIAGASDRTMDPATFAKFSAIGALSPSHSTPFDARANG
;
A
#
# COMPACT_ATOMS: atom_id res chain seq x y z
N MET A 1 -2.04 -1.06 28.07
CA MET A 1 -2.43 -2.06 29.11
C MET A 1 -1.19 -2.90 29.38
N VAL A 2 -0.68 -2.89 30.61
CA VAL A 2 0.43 -3.78 31.00
C VAL A 2 -0.20 -5.07 31.50
N ILE A 3 0.13 -6.21 30.87
CA ILE A 3 -0.36 -7.53 31.27
C ILE A 3 0.74 -8.19 32.09
N THR A 4 0.44 -8.52 33.35
CA THR A 4 1.31 -9.31 34.22
C THR A 4 0.65 -10.67 34.50
N THR A 5 1.45 -11.65 34.91
CA THR A 5 0.91 -12.91 35.44
C THR A 5 0.14 -12.65 36.72
N ALA A 6 -0.80 -13.54 37.08
CA ALA A 6 -1.72 -13.37 38.20
C ALA A 6 -1.02 -13.21 39.57
N ASP A 7 0.25 -13.58 39.70
CA ASP A 7 1.11 -13.46 40.87
C ASP A 7 2.04 -12.22 40.84
N GLY A 8 1.89 -11.35 39.81
CA GLY A 8 2.66 -10.10 39.69
C GLY A 8 4.15 -10.28 39.38
N LYS A 9 4.58 -11.50 39.15
CA LYS A 9 5.97 -11.75 38.73
C LYS A 9 6.09 -11.57 37.22
N VAL A 10 7.08 -10.82 36.78
CA VAL A 10 7.58 -10.92 35.41
C VAL A 10 8.00 -12.39 35.25
N ALA A 11 7.48 -13.08 34.25
CA ALA A 11 7.76 -14.48 34.01
C ALA A 11 9.28 -14.69 33.80
N GLU A 12 10.02 -14.87 34.91
CA GLU A 12 11.35 -15.45 34.90
C GLU A 12 11.16 -16.94 34.63
N GLY A 13 11.53 -17.38 33.42
CA GLY A 13 11.55 -18.80 33.08
C GLY A 13 10.43 -19.26 32.17
N LEU A 14 10.00 -18.46 31.20
CA LEU A 14 9.62 -19.00 29.90
C LEU A 14 10.90 -19.55 29.30
N GLU A 15 11.37 -20.68 29.86
CA GLU A 15 12.20 -21.62 29.11
C GLU A 15 11.48 -21.79 27.77
N GLN A 16 12.22 -21.53 26.71
CA GLN A 16 11.85 -21.66 25.32
C GLN A 16 10.80 -22.78 25.17
N GLU A 17 9.51 -22.44 25.22
CA GLU A 17 8.55 -23.23 24.47
C GLU A 17 9.09 -23.15 23.06
N LEU A 18 9.70 -24.27 22.61
CA LEU A 18 10.16 -24.45 21.25
C LEU A 18 8.91 -24.32 20.39
N PHE A 19 8.65 -23.09 19.94
CA PHE A 19 7.54 -22.84 19.02
C PHE A 19 7.72 -23.74 17.81
N GLU A 20 6.67 -24.46 17.46
CA GLU A 20 6.66 -25.29 16.26
C GLU A 20 7.11 -24.41 15.06
N PRO A 21 8.08 -24.85 14.27
CA PRO A 21 8.57 -24.09 13.12
C PRO A 21 7.45 -23.83 12.12
N ILE A 22 7.38 -22.61 11.61
CA ILE A 22 6.42 -22.22 10.57
C ILE A 22 7.12 -22.28 9.21
N ALA A 23 6.54 -23.00 8.26
CA ALA A 23 7.04 -23.10 6.90
C ALA A 23 6.51 -21.96 6.04
N VAL A 24 7.39 -21.29 5.30
CA VAL A 24 7.00 -20.43 4.18
C VAL A 24 6.89 -21.31 2.95
N ILE A 25 5.68 -21.47 2.42
CA ILE A 25 5.37 -22.42 1.34
C ILE A 25 5.05 -21.77 0.01
N GLY A 26 4.84 -20.47 -0.01
CA GLY A 26 4.58 -19.71 -1.24
C GLY A 26 4.92 -18.24 -1.08
N LEU A 27 5.37 -17.63 -2.17
CA LEU A 27 5.75 -16.23 -2.27
C LEU A 27 5.07 -15.59 -3.47
N GLY A 28 4.55 -14.39 -3.29
CA GLY A 28 4.03 -13.55 -4.37
C GLY A 28 4.58 -12.13 -4.23
N ALA A 29 4.96 -11.52 -5.33
CA ALA A 29 5.48 -10.16 -5.34
C ALA A 29 5.05 -9.40 -6.59
N LEU A 30 4.81 -8.11 -6.41
CA LEU A 30 4.67 -7.12 -7.46
C LEU A 30 5.42 -5.88 -7.00
N MET A 31 6.56 -5.60 -7.64
CA MET A 31 7.48 -4.54 -7.26
C MET A 31 7.80 -3.66 -8.47
N PRO A 32 8.35 -2.47 -8.28
CA PRO A 32 8.83 -1.67 -9.39
C PRO A 32 9.79 -2.46 -10.29
N ASP A 33 9.55 -2.43 -11.59
CA ASP A 33 10.28 -3.20 -12.61
C ASP A 33 10.29 -4.74 -12.42
N ALA A 34 9.39 -5.28 -11.56
CA ALA A 34 9.27 -6.72 -11.32
C ALA A 34 7.78 -7.11 -11.14
N LYS A 35 7.24 -7.82 -12.09
CA LYS A 35 5.83 -8.27 -12.10
C LYS A 35 5.58 -9.53 -11.27
N ASP A 36 6.63 -10.22 -10.87
CA ASP A 36 6.60 -11.47 -10.11
C ASP A 36 7.87 -11.63 -9.25
N ILE A 37 7.89 -12.70 -8.45
CA ILE A 37 9.00 -12.98 -7.53
C ILE A 37 10.31 -13.29 -8.27
N ASP A 38 10.24 -13.93 -9.44
CA ASP A 38 11.42 -14.29 -10.21
C ASP A 38 12.07 -13.05 -10.82
N ALA A 39 11.28 -12.16 -11.39
CA ALA A 39 11.76 -10.87 -11.89
C ALA A 39 12.33 -10.00 -10.75
N PHE A 40 11.73 -10.03 -9.58
CA PHE A 40 12.25 -9.32 -8.41
C PHE A 40 13.61 -9.88 -7.96
N TRP A 41 13.74 -11.22 -7.91
CA TRP A 41 15.01 -11.88 -7.59
C TRP A 41 16.10 -11.56 -8.62
N GLN A 42 15.76 -11.55 -9.91
CA GLN A 42 16.69 -11.14 -10.96
C GLN A 42 17.16 -9.69 -10.78
N ASN A 43 16.25 -8.77 -10.47
CA ASN A 43 16.62 -7.37 -10.21
C ASN A 43 17.61 -7.25 -9.05
N ILE A 44 17.38 -7.98 -7.96
CA ILE A 44 18.30 -8.01 -6.80
C ILE A 44 19.67 -8.54 -7.19
N THR A 45 19.72 -9.70 -7.84
CA THR A 45 20.98 -10.36 -8.19
C THR A 45 21.80 -9.59 -9.22
N GLN A 46 21.14 -8.78 -10.07
CA GLN A 46 21.77 -7.90 -11.05
C GLN A 46 22.12 -6.52 -10.47
N GLY A 47 21.76 -6.23 -9.24
CA GLY A 47 21.97 -4.91 -8.63
C GLY A 47 21.16 -3.80 -9.32
N LYS A 48 19.99 -4.13 -9.92
CA LYS A 48 19.17 -3.16 -10.63
C LYS A 48 18.53 -2.18 -9.64
N VAL A 49 18.69 -0.89 -9.93
CA VAL A 49 18.04 0.20 -9.20
C VAL A 49 16.81 0.65 -9.98
N SER A 50 15.63 0.53 -9.37
CA SER A 50 14.34 0.90 -9.99
C SER A 50 13.88 2.31 -9.62
N ILE A 51 14.64 3.03 -8.80
CA ILE A 51 14.35 4.42 -8.44
C ILE A 51 14.72 5.33 -9.61
N LYS A 52 13.77 6.15 -10.06
CA LYS A 52 13.87 7.04 -11.23
C LYS A 52 13.19 8.37 -10.92
N ASP A 53 13.41 9.37 -11.75
CA ASP A 53 12.61 10.59 -11.71
C ASP A 53 11.12 10.29 -11.86
N VAL A 54 10.28 11.00 -11.10
CA VAL A 54 8.83 10.95 -11.23
C VAL A 54 8.44 11.35 -12.64
N LYS A 55 7.67 10.51 -13.32
CA LYS A 55 7.17 10.81 -14.67
C LYS A 55 6.12 11.93 -14.62
N PRO A 56 6.06 12.79 -15.63
CA PRO A 56 5.10 13.90 -15.68
C PRO A 56 3.65 13.49 -15.45
N GLU A 57 3.25 12.33 -15.97
CA GLU A 57 1.89 11.80 -15.86
C GLU A 57 1.58 11.08 -14.52
N ARG A 58 2.59 10.94 -13.64
CA ARG A 58 2.42 10.19 -12.39
C ARG A 58 1.72 11.02 -11.29
N TRP A 59 1.94 12.32 -11.29
CA TRP A 59 1.30 13.25 -10.38
C TRP A 59 0.25 14.10 -11.11
N PRO A 60 -0.82 14.55 -10.43
CA PRO A 60 -1.75 15.50 -11.03
C PRO A 60 -1.03 16.84 -11.28
N GLY A 61 -1.10 17.36 -12.49
CA GLY A 61 -0.35 18.56 -12.90
C GLY A 61 1.11 18.27 -13.26
N LYS A 62 1.96 19.29 -13.15
CA LYS A 62 3.39 19.18 -13.43
C LYS A 62 4.16 18.87 -12.15
N VAL A 63 5.25 18.11 -12.28
CA VAL A 63 6.12 17.80 -11.12
C VAL A 63 6.63 19.09 -10.45
N GLU A 64 6.91 20.12 -11.23
CA GLU A 64 7.38 21.43 -10.77
C GLU A 64 6.36 22.19 -9.91
N ASP A 65 5.07 21.85 -10.00
CA ASP A 65 4.03 22.44 -9.15
C ASP A 65 4.15 21.99 -7.69
N PHE A 66 4.80 20.85 -7.46
CA PHE A 66 4.97 20.24 -6.15
C PHE A 66 6.42 20.18 -5.66
N TRP A 67 7.40 20.36 -6.57
CA TRP A 67 8.81 20.19 -6.28
C TRP A 67 9.55 21.54 -6.23
N LYS A 68 10.45 21.69 -5.25
CA LYS A 68 11.42 22.77 -5.17
C LYS A 68 12.78 22.24 -4.75
N THR A 69 13.84 22.91 -5.18
CA THR A 69 15.20 22.61 -4.74
C THR A 69 15.32 22.75 -3.23
N GLY A 70 15.87 21.72 -2.58
CA GLY A 70 16.03 21.68 -1.13
C GLY A 70 16.70 20.38 -0.68
N GLY A 71 16.52 20.07 0.59
CA GLY A 71 17.03 18.84 1.22
C GLY A 71 16.50 18.70 2.64
N PRO A 72 16.93 17.66 3.37
CA PRO A 72 16.56 17.45 4.75
C PRO A 72 16.83 18.72 5.60
N GLY A 73 15.80 19.20 6.29
CA GLY A 73 15.87 20.42 7.11
C GLY A 73 15.80 21.73 6.34
N ASN A 74 15.69 21.70 5.02
CA ASN A 74 15.55 22.88 4.17
C ASN A 74 14.54 22.62 3.05
N VAL A 75 13.25 22.68 3.38
CA VAL A 75 12.14 22.50 2.46
C VAL A 75 11.12 23.62 2.65
N GLU A 76 10.60 24.17 1.55
CA GLU A 76 9.49 25.10 1.59
C GLU A 76 8.19 24.37 1.93
N GLU A 77 7.38 24.96 2.80
CA GLU A 77 6.11 24.36 3.24
C GLU A 77 5.20 24.02 2.05
N GLY A 78 4.66 22.80 2.04
CA GLY A 78 3.80 22.31 0.98
C GLY A 78 4.52 21.74 -0.24
N TYR A 79 5.85 21.83 -0.30
CA TYR A 79 6.64 21.28 -1.41
C TYR A 79 7.47 20.07 -0.98
N THR A 80 7.86 19.26 -1.97
CA THR A 80 8.88 18.23 -1.81
C THR A 80 10.20 18.69 -2.42
N TYR A 81 11.31 18.29 -1.83
CA TYR A 81 12.63 18.43 -2.44
C TYR A 81 13.07 17.17 -3.22
N SER A 82 12.33 16.08 -3.09
CA SER A 82 12.60 14.84 -3.81
C SER A 82 11.59 14.65 -4.94
N LYS A 83 12.07 14.26 -6.10
CA LYS A 83 11.26 13.89 -7.26
C LYS A 83 11.70 12.54 -7.85
N ILE A 84 12.27 11.69 -7.00
CA ILE A 84 12.66 10.33 -7.37
C ILE A 84 11.82 9.32 -6.60
N GLY A 85 11.48 8.21 -7.25
CA GLY A 85 10.72 7.13 -6.65
C GLY A 85 10.76 5.88 -7.50
N ALA A 86 10.31 4.77 -6.93
CA ALA A 86 10.16 3.51 -7.65
C ALA A 86 8.66 3.18 -7.72
N PHE A 87 8.12 3.11 -8.93
CA PHE A 87 6.69 2.96 -9.18
C PHE A 87 6.40 1.62 -9.85
N VAL A 88 5.32 0.97 -9.43
CA VAL A 88 4.76 -0.17 -10.16
C VAL A 88 4.05 0.38 -11.40
N GLU A 89 4.51 -0.01 -12.57
CA GLU A 89 3.98 0.43 -13.85
C GLU A 89 3.47 -0.77 -14.66
N GLY A 90 2.51 -0.51 -15.55
CA GLY A 90 1.98 -1.52 -16.48
C GLY A 90 1.18 -2.64 -15.80
N PHE A 91 0.74 -2.45 -14.57
CA PHE A 91 -0.14 -3.41 -13.90
C PHE A 91 -1.56 -3.30 -14.46
N GLU A 92 -2.09 -4.43 -14.90
CA GLU A 92 -3.47 -4.57 -15.33
C GLU A 92 -4.18 -5.64 -14.50
N PHE A 93 -5.21 -5.24 -13.76
CA PHE A 93 -5.99 -6.16 -12.97
C PHE A 93 -6.87 -7.04 -13.86
N ASN A 94 -6.78 -8.35 -13.70
CA ASN A 94 -7.61 -9.29 -14.46
C ASN A 94 -9.04 -9.35 -13.90
N TRP A 95 -9.83 -8.33 -14.15
CA TRP A 95 -11.19 -8.20 -13.66
C TRP A 95 -12.10 -9.37 -14.07
N ARG A 96 -11.84 -10.03 -15.21
CA ARG A 96 -12.61 -11.20 -15.66
C ARG A 96 -12.35 -12.40 -14.76
N ARG A 97 -11.09 -12.67 -14.42
CA ARG A 97 -10.71 -13.71 -13.47
C ARG A 97 -11.44 -13.53 -12.14
N TRP A 98 -11.46 -12.33 -11.65
CA TRP A 98 -12.01 -11.98 -10.35
C TRP A 98 -13.49 -11.59 -10.38
N ARG A 99 -14.12 -11.59 -11.55
CA ARG A 99 -15.53 -11.20 -11.75
C ARG A 99 -15.86 -9.83 -11.14
N GLN A 100 -14.89 -8.90 -11.21
CA GLN A 100 -15.08 -7.54 -10.74
C GLN A 100 -15.57 -6.66 -11.90
N PRO A 101 -16.65 -5.87 -11.72
CA PRO A 101 -17.13 -4.98 -12.79
C PRO A 101 -16.05 -3.93 -13.13
N PRO A 102 -15.71 -3.72 -14.41
CA PRO A 102 -14.70 -2.71 -14.78
C PRO A 102 -15.04 -1.30 -14.29
N GLY A 103 -16.32 -0.96 -14.17
CA GLY A 103 -16.77 0.35 -13.72
C GLY A 103 -16.40 0.69 -12.28
N THR A 104 -16.17 -0.31 -11.42
CA THR A 104 -15.82 -0.12 -10.00
C THR A 104 -14.32 -0.01 -9.77
N LEU A 105 -13.50 -0.43 -10.75
CA LEU A 105 -12.03 -0.49 -10.57
C LEU A 105 -11.40 0.88 -10.34
N GLY A 106 -11.98 1.94 -10.90
CA GLY A 106 -11.45 3.30 -10.76
C GLY A 106 -11.56 3.87 -9.33
N GLN A 107 -12.46 3.32 -8.50
CA GLN A 107 -12.65 3.71 -7.12
C GLN A 107 -11.79 2.88 -6.16
N ILE A 108 -11.34 1.70 -6.60
CA ILE A 108 -10.51 0.81 -5.79
C ILE A 108 -9.04 1.23 -5.90
N ASP A 109 -8.42 1.54 -4.77
CA ASP A 109 -6.99 1.81 -4.78
C ASP A 109 -6.22 0.59 -5.31
N PRO A 110 -5.28 0.77 -6.26
CA PRO A 110 -4.48 -0.31 -6.80
C PRO A 110 -3.78 -1.18 -5.75
N CYS A 111 -3.44 -0.66 -4.56
CA CYS A 111 -2.83 -1.47 -3.51
C CYS A 111 -3.73 -2.64 -3.07
N GLN A 112 -5.07 -2.49 -3.11
CA GLN A 112 -6.00 -3.58 -2.82
C GLN A 112 -6.01 -4.63 -3.95
N LEU A 113 -5.90 -4.18 -5.21
CA LEU A 113 -5.87 -5.07 -6.38
C LEU A 113 -4.54 -5.83 -6.45
N TRP A 114 -3.44 -5.16 -6.13
CA TRP A 114 -2.12 -5.79 -6.02
C TRP A 114 -2.11 -6.89 -4.95
N ALA A 115 -2.70 -6.62 -3.79
CA ALA A 115 -2.79 -7.59 -2.70
C ALA A 115 -3.51 -8.87 -3.14
N VAL A 116 -4.56 -8.77 -3.95
CA VAL A 116 -5.28 -9.94 -4.49
C VAL A 116 -4.38 -10.76 -5.42
N GLU A 117 -3.72 -10.12 -6.38
CA GLU A 117 -2.88 -10.82 -7.37
C GLU A 117 -1.65 -11.47 -6.74
N VAL A 118 -0.96 -10.78 -5.82
CA VAL A 118 0.21 -11.37 -5.14
C VAL A 118 -0.18 -12.50 -4.19
N SER A 119 -1.37 -12.41 -3.56
CA SER A 119 -1.89 -13.48 -2.71
C SER A 119 -2.25 -14.72 -3.52
N ALA A 120 -2.89 -14.53 -4.67
CA ALA A 120 -3.20 -15.62 -5.59
C ALA A 120 -1.92 -16.28 -6.11
N ALA A 121 -0.92 -15.49 -6.52
CA ALA A 121 0.37 -15.99 -6.97
C ALA A 121 1.10 -16.81 -5.88
N ALA A 122 1.03 -16.37 -4.62
CA ALA A 122 1.62 -17.11 -3.50
C ALA A 122 0.92 -18.46 -3.26
N LEU A 123 -0.42 -18.49 -3.36
CA LEU A 123 -1.18 -19.76 -3.25
C LEU A 123 -0.90 -20.69 -4.43
N GLU A 124 -0.86 -20.16 -5.66
CA GLU A 124 -0.51 -20.95 -6.85
C GLU A 124 0.91 -21.54 -6.73
N GLN A 125 1.90 -20.74 -6.31
CA GLN A 125 3.27 -21.23 -6.12
C GLN A 125 3.35 -22.33 -5.04
N SER A 126 2.55 -22.22 -3.98
CA SER A 126 2.51 -23.22 -2.91
C SER A 126 1.79 -24.52 -3.31
N GLY A 127 1.05 -24.50 -4.41
CA GLY A 127 0.15 -25.57 -4.84
C GLY A 127 -1.19 -25.62 -4.08
N TYR A 128 -1.43 -24.73 -3.12
CA TYR A 128 -2.69 -24.61 -2.37
C TYR A 128 -3.65 -23.62 -3.04
N ASP A 129 -3.88 -23.80 -4.33
CA ASP A 129 -4.71 -22.94 -5.18
C ASP A 129 -6.19 -23.39 -5.25
N GLY A 130 -6.50 -24.56 -4.69
CA GLY A 130 -7.82 -25.18 -4.76
C GLY A 130 -8.04 -26.02 -6.02
N GLU A 131 -7.08 -26.04 -6.95
CA GLU A 131 -7.06 -26.90 -8.15
C GLU A 131 -6.03 -28.01 -8.00
N SER A 132 -4.77 -27.65 -7.73
CA SER A 132 -3.67 -28.61 -7.57
C SER A 132 -3.71 -29.28 -6.20
N LYS A 133 -4.02 -28.53 -5.13
CA LYS A 133 -4.18 -29.03 -3.78
C LYS A 133 -5.28 -28.26 -3.05
N ASP A 134 -6.27 -28.99 -2.58
CA ASP A 134 -7.35 -28.43 -1.79
C ASP A 134 -6.92 -28.20 -0.33
N PHE A 135 -7.58 -27.26 0.34
CA PHE A 135 -7.35 -26.92 1.74
C PHE A 135 -8.63 -26.39 2.39
N ASP A 136 -8.69 -26.47 3.71
CA ASP A 136 -9.82 -25.92 4.46
C ASP A 136 -9.78 -24.38 4.47
N ARG A 137 -10.60 -23.76 3.65
CA ARG A 137 -10.70 -22.30 3.51
C ARG A 137 -11.17 -21.64 4.80
N SER A 138 -11.88 -22.35 5.69
CA SER A 138 -12.27 -21.83 6.99
C SER A 138 -11.10 -21.72 7.97
N LYS A 139 -10.01 -22.41 7.66
CA LYS A 139 -8.75 -22.43 8.41
C LYS A 139 -7.63 -21.65 7.72
N CYS A 140 -7.96 -20.88 6.69
CA CYS A 140 -7.01 -19.99 6.02
C CYS A 140 -7.34 -18.54 6.31
N GLY A 141 -6.43 -17.82 6.98
CA GLY A 141 -6.57 -16.41 7.30
C GLY A 141 -5.71 -15.50 6.41
N VAL A 142 -5.97 -14.19 6.51
CA VAL A 142 -5.28 -13.15 5.73
C VAL A 142 -4.94 -11.97 6.62
N ILE A 143 -3.68 -11.58 6.69
CA ILE A 143 -3.24 -10.35 7.34
C ILE A 143 -2.43 -9.54 6.34
N PHE A 144 -2.93 -8.37 5.99
CA PHE A 144 -2.18 -7.43 5.16
C PHE A 144 -1.78 -6.18 5.95
N ALA A 145 -0.53 -5.82 5.82
CA ALA A 145 -0.02 -4.55 6.31
C ALA A 145 -0.33 -3.43 5.31
N ASN A 146 -0.97 -2.38 5.80
CA ASN A 146 -1.23 -1.16 5.04
C ASN A 146 -1.42 0.01 6.01
N ALA A 147 -0.60 1.04 5.90
CA ALA A 147 -0.61 2.16 6.84
C ALA A 147 -1.54 3.31 6.40
N LEU A 148 -1.61 3.60 5.10
CA LEU A 148 -2.23 4.84 4.61
C LEU A 148 -3.42 4.62 3.67
N GLY A 149 -3.75 3.39 3.32
CA GLY A 149 -4.88 3.05 2.46
C GLY A 149 -4.66 3.26 0.96
N GLY A 150 -3.48 3.77 0.55
CA GLY A 150 -3.16 4.12 -0.82
C GLY A 150 -3.43 5.59 -1.15
N GLU A 151 -3.38 5.95 -2.43
CA GLU A 151 -3.47 7.34 -2.91
C GLU A 151 -4.88 7.81 -3.21
N ASN A 152 -5.80 6.91 -3.55
CA ASN A 152 -7.15 7.29 -3.98
C ASN A 152 -7.86 8.18 -2.96
N ARG A 153 -7.60 7.96 -1.66
CA ARG A 153 -8.12 8.80 -0.58
C ARG A 153 -7.67 10.26 -0.68
N ASN A 154 -6.41 10.51 -1.02
CA ASN A 154 -5.91 11.88 -1.19
C ASN A 154 -6.50 12.50 -2.44
N LEU A 155 -6.62 11.74 -3.53
CA LEU A 155 -7.18 12.19 -4.80
C LEU A 155 -8.68 12.47 -4.71
N SER A 156 -9.46 11.62 -4.06
CA SER A 156 -10.92 11.82 -3.88
C SER A 156 -11.21 13.05 -3.01
N ASN A 157 -10.37 13.32 -2.00
CA ASN A 157 -10.47 14.53 -1.19
C ASN A 157 -10.34 15.81 -2.02
N ILE A 158 -9.50 15.83 -3.07
CA ILE A 158 -9.39 16.98 -3.99
C ILE A 158 -10.76 17.30 -4.60
N ARG A 159 -11.52 16.27 -5.02
CA ARG A 159 -12.87 16.43 -5.58
C ARG A 159 -13.84 17.10 -4.58
N VAL A 160 -13.78 16.70 -3.32
CA VAL A 160 -14.62 17.31 -2.27
C VAL A 160 -14.20 18.76 -2.01
N TRP A 161 -12.91 19.00 -1.83
CA TRP A 161 -12.37 20.33 -1.54
C TRP A 161 -12.45 21.28 -2.73
N SER A 162 -12.53 20.79 -3.98
CA SER A 162 -12.69 21.62 -5.17
C SER A 162 -13.93 22.50 -5.11
N ASN A 163 -15.02 22.06 -4.48
CA ASN A 163 -16.23 22.87 -4.27
C ASN A 163 -15.93 24.11 -3.42
N HIS A 164 -15.17 23.93 -2.32
CA HIS A 164 -14.77 25.06 -1.49
C HIS A 164 -13.80 25.98 -2.24
N THR A 165 -12.82 25.43 -2.92
CA THR A 165 -11.82 26.20 -3.70
C THR A 165 -12.49 27.03 -4.79
N LYS A 166 -13.47 26.46 -5.53
CA LYS A 166 -14.28 27.21 -6.50
C LYS A 166 -15.02 28.38 -5.85
N ASN A 167 -15.67 28.15 -4.71
CA ASN A 167 -16.39 29.22 -4.01
C ASN A 167 -15.46 30.33 -3.52
N VAL A 168 -14.26 30.00 -3.08
CA VAL A 168 -13.23 31.00 -2.73
C VAL A 168 -12.81 31.78 -3.97
N ALA A 169 -12.56 31.14 -5.10
CA ALA A 169 -12.19 31.79 -6.34
C ALA A 169 -13.29 32.77 -6.83
N LEU A 170 -14.56 32.37 -6.79
CA LEU A 170 -15.70 33.24 -7.10
C LEU A 170 -15.77 34.45 -6.18
N LYS A 171 -15.57 34.26 -4.87
CA LYS A 171 -15.53 35.35 -3.88
C LYS A 171 -14.42 36.36 -4.17
N HIS A 172 -13.32 35.93 -4.76
CA HIS A 172 -12.20 36.78 -5.17
C HIS A 172 -12.30 37.28 -6.60
N GLY A 173 -13.47 37.20 -7.24
CA GLY A 173 -13.78 37.84 -8.50
C GLY A 173 -13.50 36.99 -9.74
N LEU A 174 -13.24 35.69 -9.60
CA LEU A 174 -13.14 34.82 -10.78
C LEU A 174 -14.52 34.71 -11.44
N PRO A 175 -14.65 34.94 -12.76
CA PRO A 175 -15.93 34.74 -13.46
C PRO A 175 -16.47 33.31 -13.33
N HIS A 176 -17.78 33.15 -13.30
CA HIS A 176 -18.41 31.82 -13.11
C HIS A 176 -17.95 30.78 -14.13
N ALA A 177 -17.84 31.16 -15.42
CA ALA A 177 -17.38 30.24 -16.46
C ALA A 177 -15.96 29.73 -16.18
N ASN A 178 -15.05 30.63 -15.80
CA ASN A 178 -13.68 30.29 -15.45
C ASN A 178 -13.58 29.47 -14.14
N ALA A 179 -14.49 29.70 -13.20
CA ALA A 179 -14.55 28.93 -11.96
C ALA A 179 -15.00 27.49 -12.17
N GLU A 180 -15.91 27.24 -13.12
CA GLU A 180 -16.33 25.90 -13.53
C GLU A 180 -15.17 25.17 -14.25
N GLU A 181 -14.50 25.83 -15.18
CA GLU A 181 -13.32 25.28 -15.88
C GLU A 181 -12.19 24.96 -14.89
N PHE A 182 -11.86 25.89 -14.01
CA PHE A 182 -10.90 25.69 -12.92
C PHE A 182 -11.24 24.47 -12.04
N GLN A 183 -12.51 24.33 -11.64
CA GLN A 183 -12.93 23.18 -10.87
C GLN A 183 -12.79 21.86 -11.66
N ALA A 184 -13.16 21.87 -12.94
CA ALA A 184 -13.06 20.71 -13.80
C ALA A 184 -11.60 20.23 -13.92
N GLU A 185 -10.66 21.16 -14.10
CA GLU A 185 -9.22 20.86 -14.15
C GLU A 185 -8.72 20.28 -12.82
N LEU A 186 -9.10 20.87 -11.67
CA LEU A 186 -8.72 20.35 -10.36
C LEU A 186 -9.13 18.89 -10.13
N VAL A 187 -10.27 18.48 -10.67
CA VAL A 187 -10.80 17.12 -10.43
C VAL A 187 -10.54 16.14 -11.56
N GLU A 188 -9.82 16.56 -12.61
CA GLU A 188 -9.57 15.73 -13.79
C GLU A 188 -8.93 14.38 -13.43
N HIS A 189 -7.93 14.39 -12.53
CA HIS A 189 -7.22 13.20 -12.08
C HIS A 189 -7.79 12.57 -10.81
N SER A 190 -8.94 13.06 -10.32
CA SER A 190 -9.55 12.56 -9.10
C SER A 190 -10.59 11.48 -9.42
N PRO A 191 -10.61 10.33 -8.71
CA PRO A 191 -11.63 9.32 -8.90
C PRO A 191 -13.02 9.90 -8.63
N ARG A 192 -14.05 9.32 -9.26
CA ARG A 192 -15.44 9.64 -8.95
C ARG A 192 -15.76 9.19 -7.53
N ILE A 193 -16.70 9.86 -6.89
CA ILE A 193 -17.19 9.47 -5.57
C ILE A 193 -18.55 8.81 -5.75
N ASP A 194 -18.63 7.54 -5.40
CA ASP A 194 -19.81 6.70 -5.41
C ASP A 194 -19.77 5.71 -4.23
N GLU A 195 -20.64 4.70 -4.24
CA GLU A 195 -20.75 3.68 -3.20
C GLU A 195 -19.49 2.80 -3.04
N ASP A 196 -18.69 2.68 -4.10
CA ASP A 196 -17.46 1.88 -4.09
C ASP A 196 -16.23 2.66 -3.57
N THR A 197 -16.32 3.99 -3.44
CA THR A 197 -15.19 4.84 -3.03
C THR A 197 -14.69 4.50 -1.63
N MET A 198 -15.57 4.48 -0.63
CA MET A 198 -15.14 4.17 0.74
C MET A 198 -14.52 2.77 0.86
N PRO A 199 -15.15 1.69 0.37
CA PRO A 199 -14.51 0.37 0.34
C PRO A 199 -13.21 0.34 -0.45
N GLY A 200 -13.09 1.18 -1.47
CA GLY A 200 -11.88 1.27 -2.30
C GLY A 200 -10.69 1.95 -1.63
N GLU A 201 -10.91 2.74 -0.58
CA GLU A 201 -9.88 3.53 0.10
C GLU A 201 -9.50 3.01 1.50
N LEU A 202 -10.31 2.13 2.09
CA LEU A 202 -10.08 1.65 3.46
C LEU A 202 -8.97 0.60 3.53
N ALA A 203 -7.98 0.82 4.40
CA ALA A 203 -6.86 -0.08 4.61
C ALA A 203 -7.29 -1.51 5.03
N ASN A 204 -8.30 -1.62 5.91
CA ASN A 204 -8.81 -2.92 6.35
C ASN A 204 -9.49 -3.73 5.23
N VAL A 205 -9.96 -3.07 4.17
CA VAL A 205 -10.58 -3.74 3.02
C VAL A 205 -9.53 -4.46 2.15
N VAL A 206 -8.24 -4.12 2.24
CA VAL A 206 -7.18 -4.86 1.57
C VAL A 206 -7.26 -6.35 1.90
N SER A 207 -7.21 -6.71 3.19
CA SER A 207 -7.33 -8.11 3.64
C SER A 207 -8.69 -8.70 3.34
N GLY A 208 -9.77 -7.92 3.54
CA GLY A 208 -11.14 -8.35 3.26
C GLY A 208 -11.38 -8.65 1.79
N ARG A 209 -10.79 -7.89 0.87
CA ARG A 209 -10.88 -8.13 -0.57
C ARG A 209 -10.14 -9.40 -0.98
N VAL A 210 -8.93 -9.62 -0.45
CA VAL A 210 -8.19 -10.87 -0.64
C VAL A 210 -9.01 -12.05 -0.14
N ALA A 211 -9.51 -11.98 1.10
CA ALA A 211 -10.31 -13.05 1.69
C ALA A 211 -11.58 -13.33 0.87
N ASN A 212 -12.28 -12.29 0.43
CA ASN A 212 -13.50 -12.42 -0.36
C ASN A 212 -13.23 -13.07 -1.73
N LEU A 213 -12.28 -12.55 -2.50
CA LEU A 213 -12.03 -13.01 -3.87
C LEU A 213 -11.38 -14.38 -3.94
N LEU A 214 -10.60 -14.76 -2.93
CA LEU A 214 -10.01 -16.10 -2.79
C LEU A 214 -10.90 -17.07 -1.99
N ASN A 215 -12.08 -16.61 -1.54
CA ASN A 215 -13.02 -17.38 -0.71
C ASN A 215 -12.36 -17.95 0.55
N LEU A 216 -11.57 -17.13 1.25
CA LEU A 216 -10.94 -17.49 2.51
C LEU A 216 -11.82 -17.05 3.69
N GLN A 217 -12.03 -17.90 4.67
CA GLN A 217 -13.03 -17.71 5.72
C GLN A 217 -12.40 -17.63 7.12
N GLY A 218 -11.09 -17.76 7.22
CA GLY A 218 -10.35 -17.55 8.44
C GLY A 218 -10.28 -16.06 8.85
N PRO A 219 -9.61 -15.72 9.96
CA PRO A 219 -9.42 -14.35 10.39
C PRO A 219 -8.80 -13.48 9.29
N ASN A 220 -9.38 -12.30 9.04
CA ASN A 220 -8.79 -11.34 8.12
C ASN A 220 -8.84 -9.93 8.70
N TYR A 221 -7.72 -9.23 8.66
CA TYR A 221 -7.60 -7.85 9.12
C TYR A 221 -6.34 -7.18 8.56
N ALA A 222 -6.31 -5.85 8.61
CA ALA A 222 -5.11 -5.10 8.32
C ALA A 222 -4.36 -4.76 9.61
N THR A 223 -3.04 -4.69 9.54
CA THR A 223 -2.19 -4.21 10.63
C THR A 223 -1.40 -3.00 10.18
N ASP A 224 -1.16 -2.09 11.12
CA ASP A 224 -0.36 -0.88 10.92
C ASP A 224 0.64 -0.72 12.07
N ALA A 225 1.91 -0.77 11.73
CA ALA A 225 3.06 -0.45 12.56
C ALA A 225 4.04 0.43 11.77
N ALA A 226 3.49 1.31 10.91
CA ALA A 226 4.23 2.14 9.96
C ALA A 226 5.24 1.31 9.14
N CYS A 227 6.52 1.67 9.12
CA CYS A 227 7.57 0.97 8.35
C CYS A 227 7.75 -0.50 8.75
N ALA A 228 7.34 -0.90 9.97
CA ALA A 228 7.43 -2.26 10.48
C ALA A 228 6.17 -3.11 10.22
N SER A 229 5.17 -2.58 9.51
CA SER A 229 3.86 -3.21 9.36
C SER A 229 3.91 -4.60 8.74
N SER A 230 4.77 -4.82 7.75
CA SER A 230 4.92 -6.14 7.12
C SER A 230 5.46 -7.20 8.10
N MET A 231 6.39 -6.81 8.95
CA MET A 231 6.93 -7.70 9.99
C MET A 231 5.89 -7.99 11.08
N ALA A 232 5.06 -7.00 11.43
CA ALA A 232 3.93 -7.19 12.34
C ALA A 232 2.91 -8.19 11.77
N ALA A 233 2.57 -8.08 10.47
CA ALA A 233 1.68 -9.03 9.79
C ALA A 233 2.23 -10.46 9.84
N ILE A 234 3.52 -10.65 9.59
CA ILE A 234 4.17 -11.97 9.67
C ILE A 234 4.14 -12.49 11.10
N LEU A 235 4.47 -11.67 12.09
CA LEU A 235 4.46 -12.07 13.50
C LEU A 235 3.07 -12.53 13.95
N ASP A 236 2.03 -11.76 13.59
CA ASP A 236 0.66 -12.11 13.95
C ASP A 236 0.19 -13.38 13.24
N ALA A 237 0.56 -13.57 11.97
CA ALA A 237 0.30 -14.81 11.25
C ALA A 237 0.95 -16.03 11.93
N CYS A 238 2.23 -15.90 12.33
CA CYS A 238 2.92 -16.96 13.07
C CYS A 238 2.20 -17.30 14.38
N ARG A 239 1.75 -16.30 15.12
CA ARG A 239 1.02 -16.51 16.39
C ARG A 239 -0.30 -17.25 16.19
N LEU A 240 -1.08 -16.89 15.14
CA LEU A 240 -2.33 -17.59 14.82
C LEU A 240 -2.09 -19.05 14.44
N LEU A 241 -1.04 -19.34 13.68
CA LEU A 241 -0.63 -20.70 13.30
C LEU A 241 -0.17 -21.51 14.53
N GLN A 242 0.73 -20.95 15.35
CA GLN A 242 1.23 -21.59 16.57
C GLN A 242 0.13 -21.90 17.58
N ASN A 243 -0.85 -21.02 17.69
CA ASN A 243 -2.04 -21.23 18.52
C ASN A 243 -3.09 -22.15 17.89
N ARG A 244 -2.81 -22.71 16.69
CA ARG A 244 -3.69 -23.65 15.96
C ARG A 244 -5.10 -23.08 15.70
N GLN A 245 -5.20 -21.76 15.58
CA GLN A 245 -6.45 -21.10 15.20
C GLN A 245 -6.71 -21.24 13.69
N VAL A 246 -5.66 -21.35 12.93
CA VAL A 246 -5.65 -21.54 11.48
C VAL A 246 -4.58 -22.56 11.09
N ASP A 247 -4.70 -23.15 9.90
CA ASP A 247 -3.75 -24.10 9.34
C ASP A 247 -2.89 -23.47 8.25
N LEU A 248 -3.38 -22.36 7.65
CA LEU A 248 -2.71 -21.60 6.60
C LEU A 248 -2.92 -20.09 6.83
N MET A 249 -1.88 -19.29 6.56
CA MET A 249 -1.98 -17.83 6.62
C MET A 249 -1.34 -17.17 5.40
N ILE A 250 -2.04 -16.19 4.86
CA ILE A 250 -1.45 -15.22 3.94
C ILE A 250 -1.05 -13.99 4.76
N ALA A 251 0.24 -13.73 4.84
CA ALA A 251 0.78 -12.52 5.46
C ALA A 251 1.46 -11.69 4.39
N GLY A 252 1.06 -10.44 4.24
CA GLY A 252 1.58 -9.57 3.19
C GLY A 252 1.56 -8.10 3.56
N ALA A 253 2.07 -7.28 2.66
CA ALA A 253 1.98 -5.83 2.72
C ALA A 253 1.70 -5.27 1.34
N SER A 254 0.93 -4.19 1.29
CA SER A 254 0.68 -3.47 0.05
C SER A 254 0.57 -1.97 0.36
N ASP A 255 1.35 -1.16 -0.34
CA ASP A 255 1.29 0.30 -0.23
C ASP A 255 1.50 0.92 -1.62
N ARG A 256 0.79 2.03 -1.87
CA ARG A 256 0.90 2.83 -3.08
C ARG A 256 0.94 4.33 -2.77
N THR A 257 1.29 4.70 -1.56
CA THR A 257 1.23 6.10 -1.12
C THR A 257 2.43 6.89 -1.64
N MET A 258 2.38 7.26 -2.93
CA MET A 258 3.46 7.91 -3.70
C MET A 258 2.96 9.19 -4.39
N ASP A 259 1.94 9.84 -3.82
CA ASP A 259 1.36 11.10 -4.29
C ASP A 259 2.16 12.32 -3.80
N PRO A 260 1.99 13.51 -4.42
CA PRO A 260 2.74 14.71 -4.04
C PRO A 260 2.58 15.12 -2.58
N ALA A 261 1.37 14.94 -2.00
CA ALA A 261 1.12 15.32 -0.60
C ALA A 261 1.93 14.44 0.37
N THR A 262 2.08 13.16 0.05
CA THR A 262 2.92 12.24 0.81
C THR A 262 4.39 12.60 0.67
N PHE A 263 4.86 12.89 -0.53
CA PHE A 263 6.23 13.35 -0.76
C PHE A 263 6.54 14.63 0.01
N ALA A 264 5.64 15.62 0.01
CA ALA A 264 5.82 16.86 0.77
C ALA A 264 5.91 16.59 2.28
N LYS A 265 5.04 15.72 2.84
CA LYS A 265 5.06 15.35 4.26
C LYS A 265 6.35 14.62 4.65
N PHE A 266 6.82 13.68 3.83
CA PHE A 266 8.09 12.98 4.08
C PHE A 266 9.31 13.88 3.86
N SER A 267 9.23 14.87 2.98
CA SER A 267 10.23 15.92 2.85
C SER A 267 10.31 16.79 4.11
N ALA A 268 9.16 17.15 4.68
CA ALA A 268 9.12 17.98 5.89
C ALA A 268 9.82 17.34 7.10
N ILE A 269 9.79 16.01 7.22
CA ILE A 269 10.52 15.28 8.27
C ILE A 269 11.95 14.88 7.85
N GLY A 270 12.39 15.26 6.66
CA GLY A 270 13.75 14.97 6.18
C GLY A 270 14.02 13.51 5.82
N ALA A 271 12.97 12.73 5.51
CA ALA A 271 13.08 11.29 5.28
C ALA A 271 13.37 10.89 3.82
N LEU A 272 13.30 11.84 2.88
CA LEU A 272 13.54 11.57 1.47
C LEU A 272 14.96 12.00 1.05
N SER A 273 15.51 11.29 0.08
CA SER A 273 16.73 11.72 -0.60
C SER A 273 16.38 12.66 -1.77
N PRO A 274 17.11 13.75 -1.98
CA PRO A 274 16.92 14.63 -3.14
C PRO A 274 17.41 14.01 -4.46
N SER A 275 18.27 12.99 -4.43
CA SER A 275 18.98 12.53 -5.62
C SER A 275 19.13 11.02 -5.76
N HIS A 276 19.29 10.28 -4.67
CA HIS A 276 19.51 8.83 -4.70
C HIS A 276 19.18 8.20 -3.36
N SER A 277 18.78 6.95 -3.36
CA SER A 277 18.53 6.19 -2.13
C SER A 277 19.64 5.16 -1.95
N THR A 278 20.35 5.26 -0.84
CA THR A 278 21.46 4.39 -0.48
C THR A 278 21.35 3.97 0.98
N PRO A 279 20.33 3.15 1.34
CA PRO A 279 20.12 2.74 2.72
C PRO A 279 21.34 1.97 3.25
N PHE A 280 21.71 2.22 4.51
CA PHE A 280 22.88 1.66 5.20
C PHE A 280 24.26 2.05 4.63
N ASP A 281 24.33 2.94 3.64
CA ASP A 281 25.58 3.46 3.10
C ASP A 281 25.96 4.77 3.81
N ALA A 282 27.26 5.06 3.92
CA ALA A 282 27.75 6.33 4.49
C ALA A 282 27.31 7.57 3.69
N ARG A 283 26.90 7.39 2.45
CA ARG A 283 26.37 8.43 1.57
C ARG A 283 24.86 8.64 1.69
N ALA A 284 24.18 7.90 2.55
CA ALA A 284 22.76 8.07 2.76
C ALA A 284 22.44 9.52 3.18
N ASN A 285 21.44 10.11 2.54
CA ASN A 285 21.05 11.50 2.74
C ASN A 285 19.52 11.71 2.76
N GLY A 286 18.80 10.66 3.12
CA GLY A 286 17.35 10.61 3.27
C GLY A 286 16.89 9.32 3.90
#